data_94742db293aee852fae4045c83fba0c0
#
_entry.id   94742db293aee852fae4045c83fba0c0
#
_cell.length_a   1.000
_cell.length_b   1.000
_cell.length_c   1.000
_cell.angle_alpha   90.00
_cell.angle_beta   90.00
_cell.angle_gamma   90.00
#
_symmetry.space_group_name_H-M   'P 1'
#
loop_
_entity.id
_entity.type
_entity.pdbx_description
1 polymer ?
#
loop_
_entity_poly.entity_id
_entity_poly.type
_entity_poly.pdbx_seq_one_letter_code
_entity_poly.pdbx_strand_id
1 'polypeptide(L)'
;MQLSRRTLLAGTAAVVAAPAAMWLAEGTAQAAASYDVAVCEQYRNQIQIYSSAAGWTSPHWVWSPGGGGWSNLSDVKFRSTAKFGEVALVAASGGNVGIIDKNASGTQGTGSLLWHAAPGSNPHAIERIPNIGAVVAASSGGYLHVYGPTAVNDPSTLALVQTISFPGAHGLWYDDVHNRLWAVGQGKATSYAVSGSYRNTRLTGGVNVSIGASNLGHSLDASYKNSAILLVSHSTAVVSINKTTHAVSTVHANHAVKSFSQHSSGEAFWVQSTGKTYHGDSRNWVNPDVQFFNAAGARSFTRGLSYGAEFYKSRLHAVGYH
;
A
#
# COMPACT_ATOMS: atom_id res chain seq x y z
N MET A 1 39.24 -19.32 -86.31
CA MET A 1 38.30 -19.16 -85.26
C MET A 1 38.97 -18.42 -84.10
N GLN A 2 38.67 -17.15 -83.93
CA GLN A 2 39.41 -16.25 -83.05
C GLN A 2 38.82 -16.29 -81.65
N LEU A 3 39.68 -16.43 -80.61
CA LEU A 3 39.35 -16.29 -79.21
C LEU A 3 39.76 -14.90 -78.75
N SER A 4 38.76 -14.12 -78.27
CA SER A 4 38.96 -12.79 -77.74
C SER A 4 39.26 -12.90 -76.23
N ARG A 5 40.41 -12.36 -75.78
CA ARG A 5 40.79 -12.14 -74.40
C ARG A 5 40.13 -10.82 -73.88
N ARG A 6 39.36 -10.88 -72.87
CA ARG A 6 38.96 -9.68 -72.05
C ARG A 6 39.70 -9.66 -70.75
N THR A 7 40.47 -8.62 -70.55
CA THR A 7 41.22 -8.24 -69.37
C THR A 7 40.30 -7.82 -68.22
N LEU A 8 40.41 -8.46 -67.04
CA LEU A 8 39.78 -8.01 -65.81
C LEU A 8 40.69 -6.99 -65.12
N LEU A 9 40.20 -5.78 -64.98
CA LEU A 9 40.77 -4.77 -64.08
C LEU A 9 40.23 -4.99 -62.66
N ALA A 10 41.12 -5.27 -61.73
CA ALA A 10 40.83 -5.33 -60.31
C ALA A 10 40.86 -3.92 -59.72
N GLY A 11 39.71 -3.41 -59.34
CA GLY A 11 39.59 -2.16 -58.62
C GLY A 11 39.61 -2.45 -57.10
N THR A 12 40.63 -1.98 -56.39
CA THR A 12 40.72 -1.97 -54.93
C THR A 12 39.86 -0.82 -54.40
N ALA A 13 38.71 -1.16 -53.78
CA ALA A 13 37.93 -0.20 -53.02
C ALA A 13 38.53 -0.03 -51.63
N ALA A 14 39.04 1.13 -51.32
CA ALA A 14 39.43 1.51 -49.98
C ALA A 14 38.17 1.78 -49.14
N VAL A 15 37.92 0.95 -48.13
CA VAL A 15 36.87 1.18 -47.14
C VAL A 15 37.40 2.20 -46.13
N VAL A 16 36.90 3.42 -46.22
CA VAL A 16 37.09 4.43 -45.17
C VAL A 16 36.11 4.12 -44.05
N ALA A 17 36.60 3.58 -42.94
CA ALA A 17 35.84 3.43 -41.71
C ALA A 17 35.64 4.81 -41.07
N ALA A 18 34.43 5.35 -41.15
CA ALA A 18 34.02 6.49 -40.37
C ALA A 18 33.90 6.09 -38.88
N PRO A 19 34.42 6.84 -37.93
CA PRO A 19 34.19 6.57 -36.52
C PRO A 19 32.71 6.74 -36.20
N ALA A 20 32.05 5.67 -35.75
CA ALA A 20 30.72 5.75 -35.19
C ALA A 20 30.80 6.59 -33.91
N ALA A 21 30.33 7.84 -33.95
CA ALA A 21 30.08 8.67 -32.78
C ALA A 21 28.96 7.95 -32.00
N MET A 22 29.33 7.26 -30.91
CA MET A 22 28.38 6.83 -29.91
C MET A 22 27.82 8.07 -29.25
N TRP A 23 26.63 8.48 -29.63
CA TRP A 23 25.82 9.39 -28.86
C TRP A 23 25.43 8.63 -27.59
N LEU A 24 26.17 8.88 -26.50
CA LEU A 24 25.68 8.61 -25.17
C LEU A 24 24.45 9.53 -24.99
N ALA A 25 23.27 8.97 -25.15
CA ALA A 25 22.06 9.63 -24.69
C ALA A 25 22.26 9.82 -23.17
N GLU A 26 22.67 11.01 -22.77
CA GLU A 26 22.54 11.44 -21.37
C GLU A 26 21.04 11.37 -21.09
N GLY A 27 20.61 10.27 -20.50
CA GLY A 27 19.28 10.18 -19.93
C GLY A 27 19.20 11.29 -18.90
N THR A 28 18.45 12.34 -19.19
CA THR A 28 18.12 13.38 -18.22
C THR A 28 17.57 12.65 -17.00
N ALA A 29 18.32 12.68 -15.89
CA ALA A 29 17.87 12.13 -14.64
C ALA A 29 16.54 12.83 -14.31
N GLN A 30 15.43 12.14 -14.47
CA GLN A 30 14.13 12.67 -14.11
C GLN A 30 14.18 12.99 -12.63
N ALA A 31 13.89 14.25 -12.26
CA ALA A 31 13.83 14.65 -10.87
C ALA A 31 12.86 13.70 -10.13
N ALA A 32 13.29 13.23 -8.95
CA ALA A 32 12.46 12.36 -8.12
C ALA A 32 11.13 13.06 -7.83
N ALA A 33 10.02 12.33 -7.93
CA ALA A 33 8.72 12.88 -7.62
C ALA A 33 8.64 13.25 -6.14
N SER A 34 7.97 14.37 -5.83
CA SER A 34 7.67 14.75 -4.45
C SER A 34 6.26 14.28 -4.11
N TYR A 35 6.14 13.44 -3.10
CA TYR A 35 4.89 12.92 -2.57
C TYR A 35 5.01 12.68 -1.06
N ASP A 36 3.90 12.53 -0.40
CA ASP A 36 3.86 12.29 1.03
C ASP A 36 3.73 10.81 1.35
N VAL A 37 4.43 10.40 2.39
CA VAL A 37 4.45 9.03 2.91
C VAL A 37 3.95 9.03 4.35
N ALA A 38 2.91 8.28 4.61
CA ALA A 38 2.43 8.00 5.94
C ALA A 38 3.07 6.71 6.48
N VAL A 39 3.41 6.69 7.75
CA VAL A 39 4.00 5.54 8.42
C VAL A 39 3.24 5.18 9.69
N CYS A 40 3.09 3.88 9.96
CA CYS A 40 2.70 3.34 11.24
C CYS A 40 3.98 3.12 12.06
N GLU A 41 4.28 4.06 12.94
CA GLU A 41 5.45 4.04 13.81
C GLU A 41 5.04 3.45 15.16
N GLN A 42 5.56 2.26 15.50
CA GLN A 42 5.09 1.49 16.64
C GLN A 42 5.84 1.75 17.95
N TYR A 43 7.05 2.32 17.90
CA TYR A 43 7.80 2.64 19.12
C TYR A 43 7.14 3.78 19.92
N ARG A 44 6.83 4.90 19.26
CA ARG A 44 6.07 6.02 19.85
C ARG A 44 4.56 5.84 19.71
N ASN A 45 4.14 4.80 19.01
CA ASN A 45 2.76 4.48 18.70
C ASN A 45 2.02 5.63 18.01
N GLN A 46 2.55 6.05 16.84
CA GLN A 46 2.08 7.22 16.09
C GLN A 46 1.85 6.88 14.61
N ILE A 47 0.85 7.52 14.00
CA ILE A 47 0.82 7.70 12.55
C ILE A 47 1.51 9.03 12.26
N GLN A 48 2.48 9.02 11.35
CA GLN A 48 3.26 10.21 11.00
C GLN A 48 3.29 10.35 9.48
N ILE A 49 3.22 11.60 8.97
CA ILE A 49 3.32 11.88 7.53
C ILE A 49 4.57 12.73 7.27
N TYR A 50 5.36 12.32 6.28
CA TYR A 50 6.59 12.96 5.84
C TYR A 50 6.60 13.15 4.32
N SER A 51 7.31 14.16 3.84
CA SER A 51 7.63 14.29 2.42
C SER A 51 8.71 13.28 2.00
N SER A 52 8.55 12.64 0.84
CA SER A 52 9.57 11.78 0.24
C SER A 52 10.82 12.56 -0.17
N ALA A 53 10.66 13.84 -0.55
CA ALA A 53 11.73 14.69 -1.07
C ALA A 53 12.69 15.22 0.01
N ALA A 54 12.29 15.20 1.30
CA ALA A 54 13.07 15.75 2.41
C ALA A 54 13.61 14.67 3.34
N GLY A 55 14.62 15.02 4.14
CA GLY A 55 15.02 14.21 5.30
C GLY A 55 13.89 14.17 6.34
N TRP A 56 13.72 13.02 7.00
CA TRP A 56 12.64 12.84 7.97
C TRP A 56 13.08 13.32 9.35
N THR A 57 13.03 14.64 9.55
CA THR A 57 13.35 15.28 10.85
C THR A 57 12.10 15.67 11.62
N SER A 58 11.07 16.12 10.92
CA SER A 58 9.78 16.53 11.50
C SER A 58 8.65 16.12 10.58
N PRO A 59 7.66 15.36 11.09
CA PRO A 59 6.44 15.06 10.34
C PRO A 59 5.58 16.32 10.22
N HIS A 60 4.87 16.47 9.10
CA HIS A 60 3.92 17.57 8.97
C HIS A 60 2.51 17.22 9.45
N TRP A 61 2.27 15.97 9.80
CA TRP A 61 1.08 15.54 10.50
C TRP A 61 1.39 14.34 11.42
N VAL A 62 0.81 14.36 12.61
CA VAL A 62 0.96 13.27 13.60
C VAL A 62 -0.38 12.98 14.25
N TRP A 63 -0.72 11.70 14.35
CA TRP A 63 -1.78 11.22 15.21
C TRP A 63 -1.20 10.28 16.27
N SER A 64 -1.50 10.57 17.55
CA SER A 64 -0.95 9.87 18.71
C SER A 64 -2.08 9.44 19.65
N PRO A 65 -2.62 8.21 19.52
CA PRO A 65 -3.82 7.80 20.28
C PRO A 65 -3.53 7.39 21.73
N GLY A 66 -2.26 7.26 22.12
CA GLY A 66 -1.89 6.60 23.37
C GLY A 66 -1.85 5.07 23.24
N GLY A 67 -2.07 4.36 24.34
CA GLY A 67 -1.95 2.91 24.43
C GLY A 67 -3.29 2.15 24.43
N GLY A 68 -3.31 1.02 25.10
CA GLY A 68 -4.48 0.14 25.20
C GLY A 68 -4.86 -0.48 23.87
N GLY A 69 -6.13 -0.44 23.48
CA GLY A 69 -6.61 -0.95 22.20
C GLY A 69 -6.02 -0.28 20.97
N TRP A 70 -5.31 0.84 21.12
CA TRP A 70 -4.59 1.54 20.06
C TRP A 70 -3.10 1.22 19.98
N SER A 71 -2.59 0.28 20.79
CA SER A 71 -1.19 -0.13 20.71
C SER A 71 -0.87 -0.83 19.38
N ASN A 72 0.38 -0.71 18.93
CA ASN A 72 0.91 -1.31 17.72
C ASN A 72 0.05 -0.94 16.49
N LEU A 73 0.06 0.34 16.10
CA LEU A 73 -0.62 0.84 14.92
C LEU A 73 -0.20 0.02 13.70
N SER A 74 -1.18 -0.56 13.00
CA SER A 74 -0.94 -1.63 12.04
C SER A 74 -1.28 -1.28 10.59
N ASP A 75 -2.12 -0.27 10.34
CA ASP A 75 -2.39 0.27 9.00
C ASP A 75 -2.96 1.68 9.08
N VAL A 76 -2.74 2.46 8.01
CA VAL A 76 -3.37 3.76 7.79
C VAL A 76 -3.73 3.92 6.33
N LYS A 77 -4.89 4.52 6.05
CA LYS A 77 -5.28 4.99 4.72
C LYS A 77 -5.98 6.34 4.83
N PHE A 78 -5.92 7.12 3.77
CA PHE A 78 -6.58 8.43 3.72
C PHE A 78 -7.71 8.40 2.71
N ARG A 79 -8.84 9.05 3.05
CA ARG A 79 -10.00 9.10 2.17
C ARG A 79 -10.63 10.48 2.22
N SER A 80 -11.07 10.97 1.07
CA SER A 80 -11.87 12.18 1.00
C SER A 80 -13.33 11.88 1.32
N THR A 81 -13.96 12.74 2.09
CA THR A 81 -15.40 12.67 2.43
C THR A 81 -16.05 14.02 2.21
N ALA A 82 -17.32 14.01 1.79
CA ALA A 82 -18.04 15.26 1.53
C ALA A 82 -18.27 16.11 2.79
N LYS A 83 -18.42 15.45 3.96
CA LYS A 83 -18.76 16.15 5.21
C LYS A 83 -17.52 16.57 6.00
N PHE A 84 -16.48 15.74 6.05
CA PHE A 84 -15.34 15.95 6.94
C PHE A 84 -14.06 16.31 6.17
N GLY A 85 -14.14 16.44 4.81
CA GLY A 85 -12.93 16.56 4.01
C GLY A 85 -12.09 15.30 4.08
N GLU A 86 -10.81 15.45 4.36
CA GLU A 86 -9.90 14.31 4.48
C GLU A 86 -10.00 13.64 5.86
N VAL A 87 -10.13 12.32 5.84
CA VAL A 87 -10.11 11.46 7.03
C VAL A 87 -8.99 10.43 6.93
N ALA A 88 -8.44 10.03 8.07
CA ALA A 88 -7.56 8.87 8.16
C ALA A 88 -8.35 7.67 8.71
N LEU A 89 -8.18 6.52 8.06
CA LEU A 89 -8.67 5.21 8.50
C LEU A 89 -7.49 4.50 9.15
N VAL A 90 -7.60 4.13 10.41
CA VAL A 90 -6.49 3.54 11.18
C VAL A 90 -6.89 2.22 11.81
N ALA A 91 -6.00 1.24 11.74
CA ALA A 91 -6.08 -0.02 12.48
C ALA A 91 -4.93 -0.13 13.47
N ALA A 92 -5.18 -0.76 14.60
CA ALA A 92 -4.18 -1.06 15.63
C ALA A 92 -4.28 -2.53 16.06
N SER A 93 -3.16 -3.23 16.12
CA SER A 93 -3.09 -4.63 16.56
C SER A 93 -3.56 -4.82 17.99
N GLY A 94 -3.55 -3.76 18.80
CA GLY A 94 -4.11 -3.76 20.16
C GLY A 94 -5.62 -3.98 20.24
N GLY A 95 -6.35 -3.94 19.11
CA GLY A 95 -7.76 -4.33 19.02
C GLY A 95 -8.69 -3.30 18.38
N ASN A 96 -8.26 -2.06 18.17
CA ASN A 96 -9.11 -0.97 17.68
C ASN A 96 -8.93 -0.70 16.18
N VAL A 97 -10.01 -0.18 15.59
CA VAL A 97 -10.02 0.47 14.28
C VAL A 97 -10.81 1.79 14.39
N GLY A 98 -10.49 2.78 13.55
CA GLY A 98 -11.18 4.07 13.64
C GLY A 98 -11.08 4.94 12.39
N ILE A 99 -11.94 5.95 12.39
CA ILE A 99 -11.96 7.05 11.42
C ILE A 99 -11.55 8.32 12.19
N ILE A 100 -10.55 9.02 11.70
CA ILE A 100 -9.95 10.19 12.32
C ILE A 100 -10.23 11.40 11.44
N ASP A 101 -10.71 12.49 12.02
CA ASP A 101 -10.73 13.80 11.36
C ASP A 101 -9.30 14.33 11.26
N LYS A 102 -8.81 14.52 10.03
CA LYS A 102 -7.44 14.98 9.77
C LYS A 102 -7.33 16.50 9.68
N ASN A 103 -8.44 17.26 9.76
CA ASN A 103 -8.45 18.70 9.48
C ASN A 103 -7.88 19.55 10.64
N ALA A 104 -7.69 18.97 11.83
CA ALA A 104 -7.00 19.68 12.91
C ALA A 104 -5.50 19.74 12.62
N SER A 105 -4.88 20.89 12.89
CA SER A 105 -3.44 21.08 12.74
C SER A 105 -2.66 20.53 13.95
N GLY A 106 -1.41 20.10 13.73
CA GLY A 106 -0.51 19.64 14.80
C GLY A 106 -0.72 18.18 15.18
N THR A 107 -0.24 17.81 16.37
CA THR A 107 -0.40 16.47 16.93
C THR A 107 -1.83 16.23 17.39
N GLN A 108 -2.45 15.19 16.86
CA GLN A 108 -3.81 14.80 17.21
C GLN A 108 -3.80 13.53 18.09
N GLY A 109 -4.87 13.34 18.84
CA GLY A 109 -5.09 12.17 19.68
C GLY A 109 -6.49 11.59 19.48
N THR A 110 -6.96 10.79 20.44
CA THR A 110 -8.30 10.17 20.39
C THR A 110 -9.45 11.17 20.33
N GLY A 111 -9.25 12.43 20.70
CA GLY A 111 -10.26 13.50 20.56
C GLY A 111 -10.61 13.82 19.11
N SER A 112 -9.79 13.43 18.13
CA SER A 112 -10.07 13.58 16.69
C SER A 112 -10.81 12.40 16.07
N LEU A 113 -11.19 11.38 16.84
CA LEU A 113 -11.94 10.22 16.35
C LEU A 113 -13.39 10.62 16.01
N LEU A 114 -13.77 10.42 14.76
CA LEU A 114 -15.16 10.50 14.29
C LEU A 114 -15.94 9.23 14.61
N TRP A 115 -15.24 8.11 14.69
CA TRP A 115 -15.76 6.81 15.04
C TRP A 115 -14.64 5.83 15.36
N HIS A 116 -14.92 4.88 16.23
CA HIS A 116 -14.05 3.71 16.43
C HIS A 116 -14.87 2.47 16.81
N ALA A 117 -14.24 1.30 16.60
CA ALA A 117 -14.73 0.02 17.08
C ALA A 117 -13.55 -0.83 17.56
N ALA A 118 -13.88 -1.83 18.39
CA ALA A 118 -12.94 -2.82 18.89
C ALA A 118 -13.32 -4.22 18.34
N PRO A 119 -13.07 -4.52 17.04
CA PRO A 119 -13.38 -5.83 16.48
C PRO A 119 -12.59 -6.96 17.15
N GLY A 120 -11.50 -6.62 17.84
CA GLY A 120 -10.61 -7.60 18.45
C GLY A 120 -9.85 -8.44 17.41
N SER A 121 -9.26 -9.55 17.86
CA SER A 121 -8.58 -10.51 16.96
C SER A 121 -7.48 -9.89 16.09
N ASN A 122 -6.77 -8.89 16.63
CA ASN A 122 -5.58 -8.30 16.00
C ASN A 122 -5.89 -7.60 14.66
N PRO A 123 -6.54 -6.40 14.64
CA PRO A 123 -6.85 -5.66 13.42
C PRO A 123 -5.59 -5.22 12.67
N HIS A 124 -5.57 -5.40 11.33
CA HIS A 124 -4.43 -5.10 10.47
C HIS A 124 -4.75 -4.24 9.26
N ALA A 125 -6.02 -4.00 8.97
CA ALA A 125 -6.46 -3.07 7.93
C ALA A 125 -7.88 -2.57 8.18
N ILE A 126 -8.15 -1.41 7.61
CA ILE A 126 -9.49 -0.80 7.57
C ILE A 126 -9.67 -0.14 6.21
N GLU A 127 -10.89 -0.21 5.66
CA GLU A 127 -11.25 0.43 4.39
C GLU A 127 -12.67 0.97 4.43
N ARG A 128 -12.92 2.07 3.72
CA ARG A 128 -14.23 2.72 3.60
C ARG A 128 -14.82 2.49 2.22
N ILE A 129 -16.11 2.20 2.15
CA ILE A 129 -16.91 2.12 0.91
C ILE A 129 -17.61 3.47 0.74
N PRO A 130 -17.14 4.35 -0.19
CA PRO A 130 -17.47 5.78 -0.15
C PRO A 130 -18.95 6.07 -0.38
N ASN A 131 -19.60 5.38 -1.33
CA ASN A 131 -20.97 5.68 -1.76
C ASN A 131 -22.04 5.40 -0.70
N ILE A 132 -21.73 4.55 0.27
CA ILE A 132 -22.65 4.14 1.33
C ILE A 132 -22.12 4.42 2.73
N GLY A 133 -20.87 4.91 2.84
CA GLY A 133 -20.24 5.23 4.11
C GLY A 133 -19.91 4.02 4.99
N ALA A 134 -20.09 2.80 4.50
CA ALA A 134 -19.75 1.60 5.24
C ALA A 134 -18.23 1.45 5.40
N VAL A 135 -17.82 0.73 6.45
CA VAL A 135 -16.41 0.47 6.78
C VAL A 135 -16.22 -1.03 6.95
N VAL A 136 -15.09 -1.53 6.48
CA VAL A 136 -14.68 -2.92 6.70
C VAL A 136 -13.35 -2.94 7.42
N ALA A 137 -13.25 -3.73 8.49
CA ALA A 137 -12.01 -4.00 9.21
C ALA A 137 -11.56 -5.45 8.95
N ALA A 138 -10.26 -5.66 8.77
CA ALA A 138 -9.63 -6.97 8.65
C ALA A 138 -8.81 -7.24 9.91
N SER A 139 -9.15 -8.34 10.60
CA SER A 139 -8.44 -8.81 11.80
C SER A 139 -7.71 -10.12 11.49
N SER A 140 -6.40 -10.16 11.76
CA SER A 140 -5.54 -11.30 11.39
C SER A 140 -5.88 -12.61 12.11
N GLY A 141 -6.62 -12.53 13.22
CA GLY A 141 -7.24 -13.68 13.87
C GLY A 141 -8.32 -14.37 13.03
N GLY A 142 -8.57 -13.90 11.79
CA GLY A 142 -9.33 -14.64 10.79
C GLY A 142 -10.72 -14.08 10.45
N TYR A 143 -10.91 -12.77 10.55
CA TYR A 143 -12.22 -12.16 10.31
C TYR A 143 -12.17 -10.86 9.51
N LEU A 144 -13.20 -10.66 8.69
CA LEU A 144 -13.60 -9.36 8.17
C LEU A 144 -14.87 -8.92 8.91
N HIS A 145 -14.87 -7.67 9.40
CA HIS A 145 -15.99 -7.07 10.11
C HIS A 145 -16.54 -5.92 9.27
N VAL A 146 -17.79 -5.99 8.84
CA VAL A 146 -18.46 -4.96 8.05
C VAL A 146 -19.31 -4.11 8.98
N TYR A 147 -19.09 -2.81 8.96
CA TYR A 147 -19.86 -1.82 9.72
C TYR A 147 -20.66 -0.97 8.76
N GLY A 148 -21.98 -0.93 8.95
CA GLY A 148 -22.91 -0.12 8.15
C GLY A 148 -23.41 1.08 8.96
N PRO A 149 -23.41 2.31 8.40
CA PRO A 149 -23.98 3.49 9.03
C PRO A 149 -25.51 3.55 8.84
N THR A 150 -26.17 4.57 9.35
CA THR A 150 -27.55 4.92 8.99
C THR A 150 -27.62 5.88 7.80
N ALA A 151 -26.53 6.63 7.55
CA ALA A 151 -26.38 7.53 6.41
C ALA A 151 -24.92 7.65 6.01
N VAL A 152 -24.63 7.95 4.73
CA VAL A 152 -23.29 7.96 4.15
C VAL A 152 -22.28 8.86 4.86
N ASN A 153 -22.75 10.00 5.38
CA ASN A 153 -21.92 11.01 6.04
C ASN A 153 -22.07 11.02 7.57
N ASP A 154 -22.51 9.91 8.15
CA ASP A 154 -22.69 9.78 9.58
C ASP A 154 -21.91 8.57 10.15
N PRO A 155 -20.59 8.68 10.28
CA PRO A 155 -19.76 7.62 10.81
C PRO A 155 -20.07 7.27 12.27
N SER A 156 -20.62 8.21 13.06
CA SER A 156 -20.99 7.97 14.47
C SER A 156 -22.05 6.87 14.62
N THR A 157 -22.81 6.60 13.55
CA THR A 157 -23.86 5.58 13.53
C THR A 157 -23.38 4.21 13.04
N LEU A 158 -22.11 4.04 12.68
CA LEU A 158 -21.57 2.75 12.21
C LEU A 158 -21.77 1.66 13.28
N ALA A 159 -22.38 0.55 12.88
CA ALA A 159 -22.50 -0.65 13.71
C ALA A 159 -22.21 -1.90 12.88
N LEU A 160 -21.77 -2.97 13.55
CA LEU A 160 -21.47 -4.24 12.95
C LEU A 160 -22.73 -4.84 12.28
N VAL A 161 -22.64 -5.15 11.00
CA VAL A 161 -23.74 -5.70 10.20
C VAL A 161 -23.41 -7.05 9.59
N GLN A 162 -22.10 -7.40 9.48
CA GLN A 162 -21.67 -8.71 8.97
C GLN A 162 -20.28 -9.05 9.53
N THR A 163 -20.07 -10.34 9.83
CA THR A 163 -18.75 -10.92 10.08
C THR A 163 -18.52 -12.05 9.10
N ILE A 164 -17.34 -12.09 8.46
CA ILE A 164 -16.94 -13.11 7.48
C ILE A 164 -15.67 -13.77 7.98
N SER A 165 -15.65 -15.11 8.02
CA SER A 165 -14.42 -15.87 8.28
C SER A 165 -13.45 -15.68 7.12
N PHE A 166 -12.25 -15.16 7.43
CA PHE A 166 -11.20 -14.90 6.44
C PHE A 166 -9.81 -15.09 7.09
N PRO A 167 -9.28 -16.31 7.08
CA PRO A 167 -8.02 -16.64 7.75
C PRO A 167 -6.88 -15.69 7.39
N GLY A 168 -6.20 -15.15 8.39
CA GLY A 168 -5.05 -14.28 8.22
C GLY A 168 -5.37 -12.91 7.59
N ALA A 169 -6.57 -12.37 7.73
CA ALA A 169 -6.98 -11.10 7.15
C ALA A 169 -6.03 -9.94 7.52
N HIS A 170 -5.35 -9.32 6.53
CA HIS A 170 -4.31 -8.33 6.78
C HIS A 170 -4.39 -7.06 5.93
N GLY A 171 -5.00 -7.09 4.76
CA GLY A 171 -5.07 -5.96 3.85
C GLY A 171 -6.45 -5.84 3.22
N LEU A 172 -6.89 -4.62 2.98
CA LEU A 172 -8.17 -4.28 2.36
C LEU A 172 -7.94 -3.21 1.29
N TRP A 173 -8.74 -3.25 0.23
CA TRP A 173 -8.84 -2.18 -0.76
C TRP A 173 -10.22 -2.16 -1.39
N TYR A 174 -10.85 -0.99 -1.45
CA TYR A 174 -12.10 -0.83 -2.21
C TYR A 174 -11.79 -0.38 -3.64
N ASP A 175 -12.28 -1.13 -4.60
CA ASP A 175 -12.25 -0.86 -6.02
C ASP A 175 -13.57 -0.19 -6.41
N ASP A 176 -13.55 1.11 -6.60
CA ASP A 176 -14.73 1.92 -6.89
C ASP A 176 -15.25 1.71 -8.32
N VAL A 177 -14.36 1.36 -9.26
CA VAL A 177 -14.71 1.09 -10.67
C VAL A 177 -15.60 -0.14 -10.78
N HIS A 178 -15.29 -1.21 -10.04
CA HIS A 178 -16.05 -2.48 -10.11
C HIS A 178 -17.01 -2.67 -8.92
N ASN A 179 -17.11 -1.71 -8.00
CA ASN A 179 -17.86 -1.81 -6.74
C ASN A 179 -17.54 -3.10 -5.96
N ARG A 180 -16.26 -3.34 -5.75
CA ARG A 180 -15.77 -4.54 -5.08
C ARG A 180 -14.82 -4.20 -3.94
N LEU A 181 -14.94 -4.94 -2.84
CA LEU A 181 -13.95 -4.91 -1.78
C LEU A 181 -12.98 -6.08 -1.95
N TRP A 182 -11.72 -5.77 -2.03
CA TRP A 182 -10.64 -6.74 -2.00
C TRP A 182 -10.10 -6.91 -0.59
N ALA A 183 -9.87 -8.16 -0.19
CA ALA A 183 -9.21 -8.53 1.05
C ALA A 183 -8.05 -9.49 0.76
N VAL A 184 -6.95 -9.39 1.50
CA VAL A 184 -5.83 -10.32 1.42
C VAL A 184 -5.56 -10.96 2.79
N GLY A 185 -5.24 -12.24 2.78
CA GLY A 185 -4.91 -13.02 3.98
C GLY A 185 -4.11 -14.26 3.65
N GLN A 186 -4.41 -15.37 4.32
CA GLN A 186 -3.70 -16.64 4.13
C GLN A 186 -4.00 -17.22 2.75
N GLY A 187 -2.97 -17.33 1.93
CA GLY A 187 -2.97 -18.03 0.63
C GLY A 187 -3.70 -17.32 -0.50
N LYS A 188 -4.43 -16.23 -0.26
CA LYS A 188 -5.29 -15.62 -1.26
C LYS A 188 -5.56 -14.15 -1.06
N ALA A 189 -5.87 -13.47 -2.17
CA ALA A 189 -6.69 -12.27 -2.20
C ALA A 189 -8.11 -12.65 -2.63
N THR A 190 -9.12 -11.99 -2.09
CA THR A 190 -10.53 -12.25 -2.44
C THR A 190 -11.21 -10.93 -2.78
N SER A 191 -11.91 -10.92 -3.91
CA SER A 191 -12.72 -9.80 -4.38
C SER A 191 -14.18 -10.07 -4.07
N TYR A 192 -14.80 -9.28 -3.20
CA TYR A 192 -16.22 -9.38 -2.82
C TYR A 192 -17.05 -8.33 -3.55
N ALA A 193 -18.23 -8.70 -4.03
CA ALA A 193 -19.22 -7.73 -4.45
C ALA A 193 -19.78 -7.00 -3.23
N VAL A 194 -19.92 -5.68 -3.31
CA VAL A 194 -20.62 -4.88 -2.31
C VAL A 194 -22.10 -4.78 -2.69
N SER A 195 -22.98 -5.17 -1.80
CA SER A 195 -24.44 -5.15 -1.99
C SER A 195 -25.14 -4.47 -0.82
N GLY A 196 -26.37 -4.00 -1.07
CA GLY A 196 -27.14 -3.24 -0.10
C GLY A 196 -26.53 -1.86 0.19
N SER A 197 -27.13 -1.17 1.14
CA SER A 197 -26.66 0.14 1.58
C SER A 197 -26.86 0.31 3.09
N TYR A 198 -26.07 1.15 3.71
CA TYR A 198 -26.17 1.49 5.12
C TYR A 198 -26.17 0.25 6.02
N ARG A 199 -27.14 0.03 6.86
CA ARG A 199 -27.31 -1.15 7.74
C ARG A 199 -27.48 -2.47 6.99
N ASN A 200 -27.89 -2.41 5.72
CA ASN A 200 -28.06 -3.57 4.87
C ASN A 200 -26.83 -3.89 4.01
N THR A 201 -25.71 -3.18 4.22
CA THR A 201 -24.45 -3.45 3.51
C THR A 201 -23.99 -4.88 3.76
N ARG A 202 -23.67 -5.59 2.69
CA ARG A 202 -23.11 -6.96 2.72
C ARG A 202 -22.01 -7.12 1.69
N LEU A 203 -21.01 -7.90 2.05
CA LEU A 203 -20.01 -8.45 1.12
C LEU A 203 -20.46 -9.84 0.70
N THR A 204 -20.57 -10.08 -0.60
CA THR A 204 -21.11 -11.32 -1.17
C THR A 204 -20.26 -11.81 -2.34
N GLY A 205 -20.41 -13.08 -2.74
CA GLY A 205 -19.86 -13.62 -3.98
C GLY A 205 -18.34 -13.46 -4.12
N GLY A 206 -17.57 -13.90 -3.13
CA GLY A 206 -16.11 -13.75 -3.14
C GLY A 206 -15.43 -14.54 -4.27
N VAL A 207 -14.62 -13.86 -5.10
CA VAL A 207 -13.76 -14.50 -6.10
C VAL A 207 -12.33 -14.55 -5.56
N ASN A 208 -11.78 -15.76 -5.43
CA ASN A 208 -10.44 -15.98 -4.87
C ASN A 208 -9.37 -15.91 -5.95
N VAL A 209 -8.28 -15.19 -5.65
CA VAL A 209 -7.05 -15.13 -6.42
C VAL A 209 -5.92 -15.68 -5.55
N SER A 210 -5.26 -16.75 -5.99
CA SER A 210 -4.19 -17.38 -5.22
C SER A 210 -2.93 -16.50 -5.20
N ILE A 211 -2.34 -16.35 -4.01
CA ILE A 211 -1.00 -15.78 -3.81
C ILE A 211 -0.01 -16.83 -3.31
N GLY A 212 -0.36 -18.12 -3.44
CA GLY A 212 0.37 -19.27 -2.93
C GLY A 212 -0.09 -19.67 -1.52
N ALA A 213 -0.49 -20.93 -1.35
CA ALA A 213 -1.19 -21.44 -0.16
C ALA A 213 -0.46 -21.18 1.18
N SER A 214 0.88 -21.23 1.19
CA SER A 214 1.72 -20.97 2.36
C SER A 214 1.97 -19.49 2.65
N ASN A 215 1.60 -18.59 1.74
CA ASN A 215 1.86 -17.17 1.88
C ASN A 215 0.79 -16.47 2.72
N LEU A 216 1.24 -15.66 3.68
CA LEU A 216 0.38 -14.73 4.38
C LEU A 216 0.50 -13.36 3.69
N GLY A 217 -0.62 -12.85 3.20
CA GLY A 217 -0.69 -11.48 2.69
C GLY A 217 -0.57 -10.48 3.83
N HIS A 218 0.35 -9.50 3.72
CA HIS A 218 0.59 -8.49 4.74
C HIS A 218 -0.05 -7.14 4.42
N SER A 219 -0.08 -6.76 3.15
CA SER A 219 -0.75 -5.51 2.75
C SER A 219 -1.38 -5.63 1.37
N LEU A 220 -2.36 -4.78 1.15
CA LEU A 220 -3.03 -4.58 -0.13
C LEU A 220 -3.12 -3.07 -0.38
N ASP A 221 -2.67 -2.64 -1.55
CA ASP A 221 -2.67 -1.24 -1.99
C ASP A 221 -2.99 -1.17 -3.49
N ALA A 222 -3.38 0.00 -4.00
CA ALA A 222 -3.47 0.21 -5.44
C ALA A 222 -2.11 0.59 -6.02
N SER A 223 -1.91 0.30 -7.30
CA SER A 223 -0.87 0.93 -8.08
C SER A 223 -1.39 2.28 -8.59
N TYR A 224 -0.84 3.39 -8.07
CA TYR A 224 -1.20 4.73 -8.58
C TYR A 224 -0.61 5.01 -9.96
N LYS A 225 0.28 4.13 -10.46
CA LYS A 225 0.77 4.14 -11.85
C LYS A 225 -0.20 3.48 -12.83
N ASN A 226 -0.97 2.48 -12.37
CA ASN A 226 -1.89 1.71 -13.22
C ASN A 226 -3.13 1.31 -12.40
N SER A 227 -4.24 1.99 -12.66
CA SER A 227 -5.51 1.78 -11.93
C SER A 227 -6.11 0.38 -12.07
N ALA A 228 -5.69 -0.42 -13.06
CA ALA A 228 -6.12 -1.82 -13.20
C ALA A 228 -5.41 -2.78 -12.22
N ILE A 229 -4.41 -2.31 -11.47
CA ILE A 229 -3.50 -3.16 -10.69
C ILE A 229 -3.65 -2.90 -9.19
N LEU A 230 -3.76 -3.98 -8.43
CA LEU A 230 -3.53 -4.02 -6.99
C LEU A 230 -2.13 -4.59 -6.70
N LEU A 231 -1.51 -4.10 -5.64
CA LEU A 231 -0.21 -4.52 -5.15
C LEU A 231 -0.40 -5.25 -3.81
N VAL A 232 0.11 -6.46 -3.73
CA VAL A 232 0.04 -7.30 -2.53
C VAL A 232 1.46 -7.58 -2.05
N SER A 233 1.79 -7.20 -0.83
CA SER A 233 2.96 -7.76 -0.15
C SER A 233 2.54 -9.00 0.62
N HIS A 234 3.33 -10.08 0.51
CA HIS A 234 3.11 -11.32 1.26
C HIS A 234 4.42 -11.93 1.75
N SER A 235 4.37 -13.06 2.42
CA SER A 235 5.51 -13.66 3.12
C SER A 235 6.77 -13.77 2.29
N THR A 236 6.69 -14.05 0.98
CA THR A 236 7.85 -14.36 0.12
C THR A 236 8.07 -13.39 -1.03
N ALA A 237 7.11 -12.51 -1.34
CA ALA A 237 7.19 -11.59 -2.48
C ALA A 237 6.26 -10.37 -2.35
N VAL A 238 6.44 -9.42 -3.25
CA VAL A 238 5.43 -8.44 -3.66
C VAL A 238 4.90 -8.85 -5.02
N VAL A 239 3.59 -8.97 -5.15
CA VAL A 239 2.93 -9.32 -6.41
C VAL A 239 1.93 -8.26 -6.82
N SER A 240 1.68 -8.16 -8.12
CA SER A 240 0.57 -7.41 -8.69
C SER A 240 -0.59 -8.34 -9.01
N ILE A 241 -1.82 -7.86 -8.82
CA ILE A 241 -3.05 -8.54 -9.24
C ILE A 241 -3.80 -7.60 -10.18
N ASN A 242 -4.11 -8.06 -11.38
CA ASN A 242 -5.01 -7.31 -12.26
C ASN A 242 -6.46 -7.46 -11.76
N LYS A 243 -7.15 -6.34 -11.51
CA LYS A 243 -8.49 -6.33 -10.90
C LYS A 243 -9.56 -6.99 -11.77
N THR A 244 -9.39 -7.01 -13.09
CA THR A 244 -10.36 -7.56 -14.06
C THR A 244 -10.03 -9.00 -14.43
N THR A 245 -8.78 -9.28 -14.81
CA THR A 245 -8.38 -10.61 -15.31
C THR A 245 -7.96 -11.57 -14.20
N HIS A 246 -7.71 -11.05 -12.98
CA HIS A 246 -7.17 -11.77 -11.83
C HIS A 246 -5.76 -12.37 -12.06
N ALA A 247 -5.07 -11.92 -13.12
CA ALA A 247 -3.70 -12.33 -13.39
C ALA A 247 -2.77 -11.82 -12.28
N VAL A 248 -1.87 -12.70 -11.83
CA VAL A 248 -0.89 -12.43 -10.78
C VAL A 248 0.51 -12.40 -11.41
N SER A 249 1.30 -11.40 -11.08
CA SER A 249 2.71 -11.29 -11.52
C SER A 249 3.59 -10.85 -10.37
N THR A 250 4.81 -11.39 -10.29
CA THR A 250 5.78 -10.97 -9.28
C THR A 250 6.35 -9.60 -9.64
N VAL A 251 6.30 -8.68 -8.68
CA VAL A 251 6.91 -7.34 -8.75
C VAL A 251 8.30 -7.37 -8.11
N HIS A 252 8.41 -7.94 -6.91
CA HIS A 252 9.67 -8.11 -6.19
C HIS A 252 9.68 -9.47 -5.47
N ALA A 253 10.77 -10.24 -5.65
CA ALA A 253 10.96 -11.54 -4.99
C ALA A 253 11.63 -11.37 -3.61
N ASN A 254 11.10 -10.47 -2.78
CA ASN A 254 11.62 -10.16 -1.45
C ASN A 254 10.65 -10.66 -0.37
N HIS A 255 11.17 -11.40 0.60
CA HIS A 255 10.40 -11.90 1.74
C HIS A 255 10.17 -10.82 2.81
N ALA A 256 9.19 -11.06 3.67
CA ALA A 256 8.89 -10.26 4.86
C ALA A 256 8.57 -8.77 4.61
N VAL A 257 8.13 -8.42 3.39
CA VAL A 257 7.65 -7.06 3.07
C VAL A 257 6.29 -6.85 3.75
N LYS A 258 6.21 -5.86 4.64
CA LYS A 258 4.99 -5.56 5.43
C LYS A 258 4.04 -4.63 4.72
N SER A 259 4.57 -3.74 3.87
CA SER A 259 3.79 -2.84 3.01
C SER A 259 4.58 -2.50 1.77
N PHE A 260 3.91 -2.30 0.65
CA PHE A 260 4.47 -1.79 -0.59
C PHE A 260 3.48 -0.81 -1.20
N SER A 261 3.93 0.39 -1.51
CA SER A 261 3.13 1.42 -2.19
C SER A 261 3.90 1.95 -3.39
N GLN A 262 3.17 2.27 -4.47
CA GLN A 262 3.72 2.78 -5.71
C GLN A 262 3.04 4.10 -6.11
N HIS A 263 3.83 5.15 -6.30
CA HIS A 263 3.40 6.45 -6.79
C HIS A 263 3.12 6.43 -8.31
N SER A 264 2.36 7.39 -8.81
CA SER A 264 2.03 7.53 -10.24
C SER A 264 3.25 7.72 -11.15
N SER A 265 4.37 8.24 -10.62
CA SER A 265 5.66 8.30 -11.34
C SER A 265 6.27 6.92 -11.61
N GLY A 266 5.79 5.87 -10.93
CA GLY A 266 6.39 4.54 -10.90
C GLY A 266 7.38 4.32 -9.77
N GLU A 267 7.80 5.38 -9.07
CA GLU A 267 8.58 5.25 -7.84
C GLU A 267 7.77 4.51 -6.77
N ALA A 268 8.46 3.75 -5.93
CA ALA A 268 7.82 2.92 -4.92
C ALA A 268 8.60 2.96 -3.60
N PHE A 269 7.95 2.49 -2.54
CA PHE A 269 8.59 2.34 -1.24
C PHE A 269 7.93 1.23 -0.44
N TRP A 270 8.68 0.69 0.52
CA TRP A 270 8.18 -0.35 1.39
C TRP A 270 8.77 -0.29 2.81
N VAL A 271 8.10 -1.01 3.71
CA VAL A 271 8.70 -1.50 4.95
C VAL A 271 8.91 -3.01 4.81
N GLN A 272 10.15 -3.46 4.95
CA GLN A 272 10.52 -4.86 4.98
C GLN A 272 11.04 -5.22 6.36
N SER A 273 10.41 -6.17 7.05
CA SER A 273 10.88 -6.61 8.37
C SER A 273 12.31 -7.16 8.28
N THR A 274 13.13 -6.80 9.25
CA THR A 274 14.49 -7.32 9.37
C THR A 274 14.56 -8.62 10.18
N GLY A 275 13.46 -9.00 10.87
CA GLY A 275 13.46 -10.08 11.84
C GLY A 275 14.19 -9.75 13.15
N LYS A 276 14.69 -8.51 13.29
CA LYS A 276 15.40 -8.03 14.49
C LYS A 276 14.44 -7.25 15.38
N THR A 277 14.74 -7.25 16.68
CA THR A 277 14.09 -6.42 17.68
C THR A 277 14.88 -5.13 17.89
N TYR A 278 14.18 -4.06 18.21
CA TYR A 278 14.74 -2.75 18.51
C TYR A 278 14.25 -2.33 19.92
N HIS A 279 14.92 -1.40 20.55
CA HIS A 279 14.53 -0.84 21.87
C HIS A 279 14.30 -1.87 22.99
N GLY A 280 14.81 -3.10 22.84
CA GLY A 280 14.71 -4.14 23.88
C GLY A 280 13.33 -4.80 24.01
N ASP A 281 12.41 -4.57 23.08
CA ASP A 281 11.10 -5.23 23.06
C ASP A 281 11.05 -6.46 22.14
N SER A 282 9.88 -7.06 21.95
CA SER A 282 9.70 -8.29 21.18
C SER A 282 9.29 -8.07 19.72
N ARG A 283 9.20 -6.84 19.24
CA ARG A 283 8.70 -6.52 17.90
C ARG A 283 9.76 -6.80 16.83
N ASN A 284 9.80 -8.02 16.34
CA ASN A 284 10.73 -8.46 15.28
C ASN A 284 10.14 -8.32 13.86
N TRP A 285 8.95 -7.75 13.72
CA TRP A 285 8.24 -7.56 12.46
C TRP A 285 8.36 -6.14 11.87
N VAL A 286 9.09 -5.26 12.51
CA VAL A 286 9.29 -3.86 12.14
C VAL A 286 10.63 -3.61 11.41
N ASN A 287 10.83 -2.40 10.94
CA ASN A 287 12.10 -1.91 10.39
C ASN A 287 12.31 -0.44 10.84
N PRO A 288 13.54 -0.03 11.21
CA PRO A 288 13.84 1.38 11.52
C PRO A 288 13.78 2.28 10.26
N ASP A 289 13.77 1.68 9.06
CA ASP A 289 13.84 2.39 7.80
C ASP A 289 12.70 2.03 6.85
N VAL A 290 12.21 3.03 6.11
CA VAL A 290 11.46 2.88 4.88
C VAL A 290 12.42 2.91 3.70
N GLN A 291 12.34 1.93 2.80
CA GLN A 291 13.20 1.78 1.64
C GLN A 291 12.48 2.30 0.39
N PHE A 292 13.17 3.12 -0.42
CA PHE A 292 12.64 3.75 -1.63
C PHE A 292 13.27 3.18 -2.88
N PHE A 293 12.49 3.12 -3.96
CA PHE A 293 12.86 2.59 -5.26
C PHE A 293 12.52 3.62 -6.35
N ASN A 294 13.37 3.73 -7.34
CA ASN A 294 13.10 4.53 -8.52
C ASN A 294 12.04 3.86 -9.43
N ALA A 295 11.60 4.56 -10.47
CA ALA A 295 10.59 4.06 -11.40
C ALA A 295 11.00 2.80 -12.19
N ALA A 296 12.30 2.48 -12.23
CA ALA A 296 12.85 1.25 -12.80
C ALA A 296 12.89 0.08 -11.80
N GLY A 297 12.48 0.30 -10.54
CA GLY A 297 12.47 -0.70 -9.47
C GLY A 297 13.81 -0.91 -8.77
N ALA A 298 14.84 -0.10 -9.08
CA ALA A 298 16.11 -0.14 -8.37
C ALA A 298 16.01 0.63 -7.04
N ARG A 299 16.64 0.12 -5.98
CA ARG A 299 16.72 0.81 -4.69
C ARG A 299 17.44 2.15 -4.85
N SER A 300 16.82 3.23 -4.35
CA SER A 300 17.35 4.59 -4.44
C SER A 300 17.96 5.05 -3.13
N PHE A 301 17.16 5.10 -2.06
CA PHE A 301 17.57 5.58 -0.74
C PHE A 301 16.70 4.95 0.36
N THR A 302 17.00 5.30 1.61
CA THR A 302 16.19 4.97 2.79
C THR A 302 15.86 6.22 3.58
N ARG A 303 14.79 6.15 4.37
CA ARG A 303 14.42 7.16 5.36
C ARG A 303 14.18 6.48 6.69
N GLY A 304 14.83 6.97 7.73
CA GLY A 304 14.65 6.58 9.11
C GLY A 304 14.56 7.80 10.00
N LEU A 305 14.35 7.59 11.29
CA LEU A 305 14.28 8.66 12.30
C LEU A 305 15.45 8.52 13.28
N SER A 306 15.97 9.65 13.76
CA SER A 306 17.18 9.69 14.60
C SER A 306 17.09 8.90 15.91
N TYR A 307 15.88 8.66 16.39
CA TYR A 307 15.65 7.87 17.62
C TYR A 307 15.52 6.35 17.38
N GLY A 308 15.68 5.87 16.12
CA GLY A 308 15.50 4.46 15.78
C GLY A 308 14.02 4.07 15.77
N ALA A 309 13.28 4.48 14.76
CA ALA A 309 11.86 4.18 14.62
C ALA A 309 11.58 2.68 14.48
N GLU A 310 10.34 2.27 14.72
CA GLU A 310 9.83 0.94 14.47
C GLU A 310 8.65 0.99 13.49
N PHE A 311 8.98 1.17 12.21
CA PHE A 311 7.96 1.21 11.17
C PHE A 311 7.41 -0.19 10.90
N TYR A 312 6.07 -0.31 10.92
CA TYR A 312 5.38 -1.55 10.54
C TYR A 312 4.86 -1.48 9.10
N LYS A 313 4.11 -0.44 8.75
CA LYS A 313 3.65 -0.18 7.38
C LYS A 313 3.91 1.27 6.99
N SER A 314 4.13 1.46 5.70
CA SER A 314 4.14 2.75 5.04
C SER A 314 3.09 2.79 3.93
N ARG A 315 2.49 3.96 3.68
CA ARG A 315 1.45 4.17 2.67
C ARG A 315 1.69 5.45 1.91
N LEU A 316 1.36 5.47 0.64
CA LEU A 316 1.23 6.73 -0.07
C LEU A 316 0.09 7.54 0.57
N HIS A 317 0.36 8.81 0.91
CA HIS A 317 -0.67 9.72 1.35
C HIS A 317 -1.50 10.15 0.14
N ALA A 318 -2.55 9.40 -0.13
CA ALA A 318 -3.48 9.64 -1.23
C ALA A 318 -4.91 9.36 -0.76
N VAL A 319 -5.84 10.21 -1.17
CA VAL A 319 -7.24 10.19 -0.69
C VAL A 319 -8.21 9.49 -1.63
N GLY A 320 -7.77 9.18 -2.86
CA GLY A 320 -8.57 8.53 -3.90
C GLY A 320 -8.60 7.00 -3.79
N TYR A 321 -9.54 6.43 -4.55
CA TYR A 321 -9.61 5.00 -4.85
C TYR A 321 -9.08 4.78 -6.28
N HIS A 322 -8.20 3.85 -6.51
CA HIS A 322 -7.62 3.56 -7.83
C HIS A 322 -7.92 2.16 -8.33
#